data_f004e996e9cf56e0e3a98375f540e858
#
_entry.id   f004e996e9cf56e0e3a98375f540e858
#
_cell.length_a   1.000
_cell.length_b   1.000
_cell.length_c   1.000
_cell.angle_alpha   90.00
_cell.angle_beta   90.00
_cell.angle_gamma   90.00
#
_symmetry.space_group_name_H-M   'P 1'
#
loop_
_entity.id
_entity.type
_entity.pdbx_description
1 polymer ?
#
loop_
_entity_poly.entity_id
_entity_poly.type
_entity_poly.pdbx_seq_one_letter_code
_entity_poly.pdbx_strand_id
1 'polypeptide(L)'
;IATMKKLFLIVAAMFVAVSFSACSDDKDEASIVGEWQLTHSVGYVIEAGEQYDFDKTFPDDGYYTGYIFNEDGKGTYYATYTNSTTPEESTPITYSISGKTLTITASGDTQTFEIKELSSAKLVLYENNLDAEYVETNTYKRVK
;
A
#
# COMPACT_ATOMS: atom_id res chain seq x y z
N ILE A 1 -12.37 -15.13 -20.19
CA ILE A 1 -11.80 -14.16 -19.72
C ILE A 1 -12.51 -13.42 -18.75
N ALA A 2 -13.62 -13.07 -19.02
CA ALA A 2 -14.33 -12.37 -18.10
C ALA A 2 -14.45 -13.12 -16.87
N THR A 3 -14.42 -14.32 -16.95
CA THR A 3 -14.64 -15.02 -15.82
C THR A 3 -13.65 -14.89 -14.84
N MET A 4 -12.51 -14.79 -15.21
CA MET A 4 -11.61 -14.78 -14.28
C MET A 4 -11.67 -13.67 -13.48
N LYS A 5 -12.03 -12.60 -14.00
CA LYS A 5 -11.98 -11.57 -13.22
C LYS A 5 -12.90 -11.64 -12.14
N LYS A 6 -13.97 -12.17 -12.33
CA LYS A 6 -14.80 -12.14 -11.30
C LYS A 6 -14.39 -12.98 -10.23
N LEU A 7 -13.74 -13.98 -10.50
CA LEU A 7 -13.45 -14.75 -9.49
C LEU A 7 -12.52 -14.23 -8.62
N PHE A 8 -11.59 -13.58 -9.11
CA PHE A 8 -10.64 -13.26 -8.24
C PHE A 8 -11.07 -12.21 -7.36
N LEU A 9 -12.00 -11.53 -7.76
CA LEU A 9 -12.27 -10.53 -6.93
C LEU A 9 -12.92 -10.98 -5.75
N ILE A 10 -13.57 -11.98 -5.83
CA ILE A 10 -14.24 -12.40 -4.75
C ILE A 10 -13.33 -12.81 -3.76
N VAL A 11 -12.39 -13.41 -4.18
CA VAL A 11 -11.56 -13.88 -3.32
C VAL A 11 -10.91 -12.90 -2.56
N ALA A 12 -10.48 -12.00 -3.16
CA ALA A 12 -9.76 -11.06 -2.51
C ALA A 12 -10.50 -10.61 -1.36
N ALA A 13 -11.65 -10.45 -1.54
CA ALA A 13 -12.39 -9.93 -0.55
C ALA A 13 -12.31 -10.60 0.71
N MET A 14 -12.36 -11.79 0.72
CA MET A 14 -12.40 -12.32 1.91
C MET A 14 -11.25 -12.62 2.59
N PHE A 15 -10.32 -12.89 1.98
CA PHE A 15 -9.28 -13.28 2.73
C PHE A 15 -8.57 -12.34 3.40
N VAL A 16 -8.64 -11.27 2.95
CA VAL A 16 -8.00 -10.29 3.49
C VAL A 16 -8.08 -10.22 4.90
N ALA A 17 -9.13 -10.11 5.36
CA ALA A 17 -9.29 -9.93 6.69
C ALA A 17 -8.84 -11.05 7.47
N VAL A 18 -9.14 -12.09 7.05
CA VAL A 18 -8.84 -13.18 7.76
C VAL A 18 -7.47 -13.43 8.06
N SER A 19 -6.66 -13.28 7.14
CA SER A 19 -5.34 -13.63 7.34
C SER A 19 -4.66 -12.87 8.38
N PHE A 20 -4.98 -11.63 8.52
CA PHE A 20 -4.25 -10.92 9.49
C PHE A 20 -4.81 -11.01 10.85
N SER A 21 -6.04 -11.27 10.96
CA SER A 21 -6.57 -11.37 12.27
C SER A 21 -5.96 -12.55 12.94
N ALA A 22 -5.67 -13.51 12.22
CA ALA A 22 -5.12 -14.67 12.80
C ALA A 22 -3.80 -14.37 13.36
N CYS A 23 -3.06 -13.58 12.73
CA CYS A 23 -1.81 -13.34 13.20
C CYS A 23 -1.81 -12.52 14.40
N SER A 24 -2.63 -11.64 14.51
CA SER A 24 -2.51 -10.78 15.57
C SER A 24 -3.03 -11.28 16.82
N ASP A 25 -3.57 -12.34 16.78
CA ASP A 25 -4.03 -12.90 17.91
C ASP A 25 -4.83 -11.96 18.72
N ASP A 26 -5.13 -10.84 18.34
CA ASP A 26 -5.87 -10.00 19.07
C ASP A 26 -7.18 -9.98 18.64
N LYS A 27 -8.07 -9.62 19.36
CA LYS A 27 -9.34 -9.56 19.04
C LYS A 27 -9.56 -8.58 18.00
N ASP A 28 -8.72 -7.70 17.75
CA ASP A 28 -8.96 -6.71 16.81
C ASP A 28 -8.59 -7.14 15.51
N GLU A 29 -9.45 -7.40 14.64
CA GLU A 29 -9.09 -7.78 13.34
C GLU A 29 -8.56 -6.64 12.62
N ALA A 30 -7.37 -6.68 12.21
CA ALA A 30 -6.77 -5.60 11.45
C ALA A 30 -7.21 -5.68 10.01
N SER A 31 -7.74 -4.62 9.48
CA SER A 31 -8.17 -4.58 8.09
C SER A 31 -7.43 -3.49 7.38
N ILE A 32 -7.12 -3.68 6.12
CA ILE A 32 -6.44 -2.67 5.35
C ILE A 32 -7.44 -1.60 4.89
N VAL A 33 -8.73 -1.87 4.99
CA VAL A 33 -9.73 -0.91 4.56
C VAL A 33 -9.62 0.36 5.40
N GLY A 34 -9.54 1.49 4.75
CA GLY A 34 -9.39 2.77 5.43
C GLY A 34 -8.43 3.67 4.69
N GLU A 35 -8.04 4.74 5.32
CA GLU A 35 -7.12 5.68 4.70
C GLU A 35 -5.79 5.64 5.43
N TRP A 36 -4.71 5.60 4.66
CA TRP A 36 -3.36 5.44 5.18
C TRP A 36 -2.45 6.52 4.64
N GLN A 37 -1.72 7.18 5.52
CA GLN A 37 -0.82 8.26 5.14
C GLN A 37 0.63 7.80 5.32
N LEU A 38 1.45 8.00 4.31
CA LEU A 38 2.86 7.62 4.36
C LEU A 38 3.58 8.45 5.41
N THR A 39 4.36 7.80 6.29
CA THR A 39 5.12 8.51 7.29
C THR A 39 6.62 8.27 7.15
N HIS A 40 7.03 7.19 6.50
CA HIS A 40 8.47 6.87 6.40
C HIS A 40 8.72 5.97 5.20
N SER A 41 9.79 6.22 4.50
CA SER A 41 10.19 5.41 3.36
C SER A 41 11.68 5.18 3.44
N VAL A 42 12.11 3.94 3.40
CA VAL A 42 13.52 3.61 3.50
C VAL A 42 13.86 2.51 2.52
N GLY A 43 15.02 2.56 1.93
CA GLY A 43 15.41 1.54 0.99
C GLY A 43 16.58 1.98 0.16
N TYR A 44 16.64 1.51 -1.08
CA TYR A 44 17.70 1.93 -1.98
C TYR A 44 17.26 1.81 -3.43
N VAL A 45 17.96 2.53 -4.29
CA VAL A 45 17.76 2.42 -5.74
C VAL A 45 19.14 2.14 -6.34
N ILE A 46 19.18 1.51 -7.48
CA ILE A 46 20.42 1.24 -8.18
C ILE A 46 20.39 2.05 -9.46
N GLU A 47 21.37 2.91 -9.64
CA GLU A 47 21.48 3.72 -10.83
C GLU A 47 22.87 3.60 -11.39
N ALA A 48 22.98 3.29 -12.64
CA ALA A 48 24.27 3.12 -13.30
C ALA A 48 25.16 2.13 -12.54
N GLY A 49 24.54 1.12 -11.99
CA GLY A 49 25.32 0.09 -11.30
C GLY A 49 25.68 0.45 -9.87
N GLU A 50 25.28 1.60 -9.38
CA GLU A 50 25.61 1.99 -8.03
C GLU A 50 24.39 2.06 -7.15
N GLN A 51 24.51 1.69 -5.90
CA GLN A 51 23.41 1.68 -4.99
C GLN A 51 23.35 2.98 -4.20
N TYR A 52 22.18 3.60 -4.16
CA TYR A 52 21.97 4.81 -3.42
C TYR A 52 20.89 4.56 -2.38
N ASP A 53 21.23 4.67 -1.11
CA ASP A 53 20.30 4.41 -0.04
C ASP A 53 19.49 5.67 0.26
N PHE A 54 18.25 5.50 0.71
CA PHE A 54 17.45 6.63 1.11
C PHE A 54 16.69 6.31 2.38
N ASP A 55 16.38 7.33 3.16
CA ASP A 55 15.64 7.18 4.39
C ASP A 55 14.93 8.50 4.58
N LYS A 56 13.62 8.54 4.29
CA LYS A 56 12.88 9.78 4.31
C LYS A 56 11.68 9.71 5.20
N THR A 57 11.42 10.78 5.92
CA THR A 57 10.27 10.89 6.79
C THR A 57 9.27 11.83 6.12
N PHE A 58 7.99 11.54 6.28
CA PHE A 58 6.94 12.35 5.67
C PHE A 58 5.96 12.83 6.72
N PRO A 59 5.38 14.01 6.53
CA PRO A 59 5.46 14.84 5.34
C PRO A 59 6.85 15.46 5.19
N ASP A 60 7.29 15.61 3.94
CA ASP A 60 8.58 16.17 3.67
C ASP A 60 8.30 17.52 3.04
N ASP A 61 8.57 18.62 3.74
CA ASP A 61 8.21 19.95 3.33
C ASP A 61 6.70 20.00 3.08
N GLY A 62 5.96 19.28 3.90
CA GLY A 62 4.52 19.21 3.79
C GLY A 62 4.00 18.20 2.80
N TYR A 63 4.83 17.62 2.00
CA TYR A 63 4.40 16.69 0.95
C TYR A 63 4.32 15.26 1.49
N TYR A 64 3.26 14.57 1.15
CA TYR A 64 3.16 13.14 1.47
C TYR A 64 2.18 12.46 0.53
N THR A 65 2.21 11.14 0.53
CA THR A 65 1.29 10.36 -0.29
C THR A 65 0.48 9.45 0.61
N GLY A 66 -0.51 8.83 0.06
CA GLY A 66 -1.32 7.90 0.82
C GLY A 66 -2.21 7.05 -0.05
N TYR A 67 -2.90 6.14 0.61
CA TYR A 67 -3.83 5.26 -0.05
C TYR A 67 -5.16 5.26 0.68
N ILE A 68 -6.23 5.12 -0.05
CA ILE A 68 -7.54 4.85 0.52
C ILE A 68 -7.93 3.49 -0.04
N PHE A 69 -8.22 2.53 0.84
CA PHE A 69 -8.65 1.21 0.38
C PHE A 69 -10.11 1.01 0.83
N ASN A 70 -10.98 0.72 -0.12
CA ASN A 70 -12.40 0.52 0.16
C ASN A 70 -12.71 -0.96 0.21
N GLU A 71 -13.83 -1.30 0.80
CA GLU A 71 -14.18 -2.69 0.96
C GLU A 71 -14.42 -3.43 -0.34
N ASP A 72 -14.72 -2.72 -1.39
CA ASP A 72 -15.06 -3.36 -2.65
C ASP A 72 -13.84 -3.67 -3.52
N GLY A 73 -12.64 -3.55 -2.98
CA GLY A 73 -11.45 -3.85 -3.76
C GLY A 73 -10.96 -2.67 -4.58
N LYS A 74 -11.55 -1.50 -4.38
CA LYS A 74 -11.15 -0.32 -5.10
C LYS A 74 -10.61 0.70 -4.13
N GLY A 75 -9.99 1.71 -4.63
CA GLY A 75 -9.48 2.75 -3.74
C GLY A 75 -8.84 3.86 -4.52
N THR A 76 -7.98 4.60 -3.85
CA THR A 76 -7.33 5.78 -4.43
C THR A 76 -5.91 5.88 -3.90
N TYR A 77 -4.98 6.21 -4.79
CA TYR A 77 -3.65 6.61 -4.41
C TYR A 77 -3.66 8.13 -4.53
N TYR A 78 -3.11 8.85 -3.56
CA TYR A 78 -3.09 10.30 -3.68
C TYR A 78 -1.75 10.87 -3.23
N ALA A 79 -1.45 12.07 -3.71
CA ALA A 79 -0.28 12.82 -3.29
C ALA A 79 -0.75 14.23 -2.98
N THR A 80 -0.29 14.80 -1.89
CA THR A 80 -0.82 16.07 -1.46
C THR A 80 0.17 16.80 -0.54
N TYR A 81 -0.21 18.00 -0.12
CA TYR A 81 0.56 18.78 0.85
C TYR A 81 -0.33 19.04 2.06
N THR A 82 0.29 19.19 3.22
CA THR A 82 -0.44 19.31 4.48
C THR A 82 -1.37 20.51 4.51
N ASN A 83 -1.04 21.56 3.78
CA ASN A 83 -1.90 22.74 3.81
C ASN A 83 -2.81 22.83 2.59
N SER A 84 -2.96 21.75 1.85
CA SER A 84 -3.79 21.78 0.66
C SER A 84 -5.15 21.19 0.98
N THR A 85 -6.19 21.74 0.39
CA THR A 85 -7.52 21.21 0.60
C THR A 85 -7.86 20.16 -0.45
N THR A 86 -7.11 20.09 -1.53
CA THR A 86 -7.35 19.07 -2.54
C THR A 86 -6.03 18.42 -2.89
N PRO A 87 -6.03 17.14 -3.20
CA PRO A 87 -4.79 16.46 -3.55
C PRO A 87 -4.19 17.00 -4.83
N GLU A 88 -2.87 16.98 -4.89
CA GLU A 88 -2.19 17.34 -6.11
C GLU A 88 -2.35 16.24 -7.13
N GLU A 89 -2.48 15.02 -6.66
CA GLU A 89 -2.66 13.89 -7.56
C GLU A 89 -3.63 12.94 -6.92
N SER A 90 -4.51 12.36 -7.68
CA SER A 90 -5.46 11.40 -7.18
C SER A 90 -5.72 10.40 -8.28
N THR A 91 -5.37 9.15 -8.05
CA THR A 91 -5.45 8.10 -9.04
C THR A 91 -6.29 6.95 -8.53
N PRO A 92 -7.30 6.52 -9.27
CA PRO A 92 -8.09 5.37 -8.83
C PRO A 92 -7.26 4.10 -8.93
N ILE A 93 -7.45 3.21 -7.99
CA ILE A 93 -6.73 1.94 -7.99
C ILE A 93 -7.69 0.81 -7.73
N THR A 94 -7.22 -0.40 -8.02
CA THR A 94 -7.88 -1.59 -7.53
C THR A 94 -6.83 -2.37 -6.76
N TYR A 95 -7.24 -3.19 -5.82
CA TYR A 95 -6.27 -3.94 -5.05
C TYR A 95 -6.82 -5.30 -4.65
N SER A 96 -5.93 -6.20 -4.32
CA SER A 96 -6.32 -7.49 -3.78
C SER A 96 -5.26 -7.94 -2.80
N ILE A 97 -5.63 -8.78 -1.85
CA ILE A 97 -4.69 -9.32 -0.90
C ILE A 97 -4.81 -10.83 -0.89
N SER A 98 -3.68 -11.49 -0.90
CA SER A 98 -3.64 -12.94 -0.80
C SER A 98 -2.54 -13.23 0.20
N GLY A 99 -2.90 -13.72 1.40
CA GLY A 99 -1.94 -13.92 2.46
C GLY A 99 -1.32 -12.60 2.86
N LYS A 100 -0.04 -12.48 2.73
CA LYS A 100 0.64 -11.24 3.04
C LYS A 100 1.03 -10.47 1.80
N THR A 101 0.47 -10.81 0.66
CA THR A 101 0.79 -10.14 -0.59
C THR A 101 -0.31 -9.19 -0.98
N LEU A 102 0.01 -7.93 -1.11
CA LEU A 102 -0.92 -6.90 -1.55
C LEU A 102 -0.57 -6.56 -2.99
N THR A 103 -1.54 -6.62 -3.88
CA THR A 103 -1.35 -6.27 -5.27
C THR A 103 -2.19 -5.04 -5.56
N ILE A 104 -1.58 -3.99 -6.09
CA ILE A 104 -2.27 -2.76 -6.41
C ILE A 104 -2.12 -2.50 -7.89
N THR A 105 -3.22 -2.20 -8.57
CA THR A 105 -3.20 -1.87 -9.98
C THR A 105 -3.70 -0.45 -10.17
N ALA A 106 -2.93 0.34 -10.88
CA ALA A 106 -3.30 1.72 -11.15
C ALA A 106 -2.89 2.04 -12.58
N SER A 107 -3.80 2.59 -13.36
CA SER A 107 -3.50 2.99 -14.73
C SER A 107 -2.87 1.88 -15.57
N GLY A 108 -3.31 0.67 -15.34
CA GLY A 108 -2.80 -0.45 -16.12
C GLY A 108 -1.52 -1.08 -15.59
N ASP A 109 -0.90 -0.46 -14.60
CA ASP A 109 0.33 -1.02 -14.04
C ASP A 109 0.04 -1.69 -12.73
N THR A 110 0.68 -2.79 -12.47
CA THR A 110 0.47 -3.57 -11.26
C THR A 110 1.73 -3.62 -10.43
N GLN A 111 1.59 -3.34 -9.14
CA GLN A 111 2.70 -3.44 -8.21
C GLN A 111 2.34 -4.42 -7.12
N THR A 112 3.30 -5.16 -6.64
CA THR A 112 3.10 -6.18 -5.63
C THR A 112 3.95 -5.86 -4.42
N PHE A 113 3.33 -5.91 -3.24
CA PHE A 113 4.02 -5.58 -2.00
C PHE A 113 3.86 -6.72 -1.02
N GLU A 114 4.79 -6.84 -0.11
CA GLU A 114 4.64 -7.76 0.99
C GLU A 114 4.18 -6.94 2.19
N ILE A 115 3.14 -7.37 2.89
CA ILE A 115 2.67 -6.67 4.05
C ILE A 115 3.49 -7.17 5.23
N LYS A 116 4.35 -6.31 5.74
CA LYS A 116 5.20 -6.67 6.85
C LYS A 116 4.50 -6.46 8.17
N GLU A 117 3.58 -5.53 8.22
CA GLU A 117 2.84 -5.27 9.43
C GLU A 117 1.50 -4.64 9.08
N LEU A 118 0.44 -5.05 9.74
CA LEU A 118 -0.86 -4.43 9.55
C LEU A 118 -1.57 -4.47 10.89
N SER A 119 -1.86 -3.31 11.43
CA SER A 119 -2.58 -3.20 12.68
C SER A 119 -3.65 -2.14 12.52
N SER A 120 -4.36 -1.81 13.58
CA SER A 120 -5.39 -0.79 13.48
C SER A 120 -4.78 0.58 13.25
N ALA A 121 -3.51 0.74 13.51
CA ALA A 121 -2.87 2.06 13.39
C ALA A 121 -1.73 2.13 12.39
N LYS A 122 -1.18 1.01 11.95
CA LYS A 122 0.04 1.02 11.19
C LYS A 122 0.06 0.00 10.08
N LEU A 123 0.57 0.37 8.94
CA LEU A 123 0.73 -0.52 7.80
C LEU A 123 2.16 -0.39 7.29
N VAL A 124 2.85 -1.50 7.12
CA VAL A 124 4.20 -1.48 6.57
C VAL A 124 4.23 -2.34 5.33
N LEU A 125 4.58 -1.75 4.21
CA LEU A 125 4.64 -2.43 2.93
C LEU A 125 6.07 -2.48 2.43
N TYR A 126 6.47 -3.64 1.96
CA TYR A 126 7.82 -3.86 1.44
C TYR A 126 7.72 -4.20 -0.03
N GLU A 127 8.52 -3.55 -0.86
CA GLU A 127 8.56 -3.86 -2.28
C GLU A 127 9.98 -4.13 -2.69
N ASN A 128 10.20 -5.27 -3.35
CA ASN A 128 11.50 -5.61 -3.88
C ASN A 128 11.32 -5.67 -5.37
N ASN A 129 11.66 -4.62 -6.06
CA ASN A 129 11.46 -4.54 -7.49
C ASN A 129 12.82 -4.41 -8.16
N LEU A 130 13.51 -5.53 -8.24
CA LEU A 130 14.84 -5.49 -8.82
C LEU A 130 14.83 -5.24 -10.30
N ASP A 131 13.72 -5.48 -10.98
CA ASP A 131 13.66 -5.18 -12.40
C ASP A 131 13.65 -3.66 -12.58
N ALA A 132 13.09 -2.93 -11.65
CA ALA A 132 13.13 -1.48 -11.71
C ALA A 132 14.27 -0.99 -10.84
N GLU A 133 15.06 -1.91 -10.31
CA GLU A 133 16.27 -1.57 -9.57
C GLU A 133 16.01 -0.78 -8.29
N TYR A 134 15.01 -1.15 -7.53
CA TYR A 134 14.83 -0.54 -6.24
C TYR A 134 14.20 -1.51 -5.23
N VAL A 135 14.46 -1.25 -3.95
CA VAL A 135 13.87 -1.97 -2.86
C VAL A 135 13.44 -0.92 -1.84
N GLU A 136 12.21 -0.99 -1.37
CA GLU A 136 11.78 0.00 -0.41
C GLU A 136 10.80 -0.54 0.61
N THR A 137 10.84 0.01 1.80
CA THR A 137 9.90 -0.31 2.85
C THR A 137 9.20 0.98 3.22
N ASN A 138 7.89 0.99 3.10
CA ASN A 138 7.10 2.18 3.38
C ASN A 138 6.20 1.95 4.56
N THR A 139 6.19 2.88 5.50
CA THR A 139 5.38 2.82 6.69
C THR A 139 4.29 3.87 6.60
N TYR A 140 3.07 3.46 6.88
CA TYR A 140 1.91 4.33 6.81
C TYR A 140 1.19 4.33 8.14
N LYS A 141 0.54 5.44 8.48
CA LYS A 141 -0.31 5.49 9.65
C LYS A 141 -1.75 5.56 9.19
N ARG A 142 -2.66 5.04 9.99
CA ARG A 142 -4.07 5.09 9.62
C ARG A 142 -4.62 6.46 9.99
N VAL A 143 -5.37 7.06 9.07
CA VAL A 143 -5.99 8.34 9.35
C VAL A 143 -7.50 8.23 9.35
N LYS A 144 -8.05 7.19 8.80
CA LYS A 144 -9.48 6.95 8.89
C LYS A 144 -9.82 5.51 8.81
#